data_23d400465f6800a581153a3890b537a5
#
_entry.id   23d400465f6800a581153a3890b537a5
#
_cell.length_a   1.000
_cell.length_b   1.000
_cell.length_c   1.000
_cell.angle_alpha   90.00
_cell.angle_beta   90.00
_cell.angle_gamma   90.00
#
_symmetry.space_group_name_H-M   'P 1'
#
loop_
_entity.id
_entity.type
_entity.pdbx_description
1 polymer ?
#
loop_
_entity_poly.entity_id
_entity_poly.type
_entity_poly.pdbx_seq_one_letter_code
_entity_poly.pdbx_strand_id
1 'polypeptide(L)'
;KIKSSDKVVLPGQGSFKSCIDGLNGINGLIDTLSEFALYNKKPILGICVGLQMFADIGYEEVETKGLGWISGKVSKIDNQNGKYKLPHIGWNQINIVKDSKIFKDIENNSHMYFVHSYEFIPNDNSVTSATTDYASNIVCAVEKDNIFGTQFHPEKSDKTGLKIIDNFINL
;
A
#
# COMPACT_ATOMS: atom_id res chain seq x y z
N LYS A 1 -20.48 -9.20 -6.11
CA LYS A 1 -19.31 -10.09 -5.97
C LYS A 1 -18.44 -9.71 -4.75
N ILE A 2 -18.04 -8.42 -4.56
CA ILE A 2 -17.20 -8.00 -3.41
C ILE A 2 -17.86 -8.40 -2.07
N LYS A 3 -19.15 -8.14 -1.88
CA LYS A 3 -19.86 -8.47 -0.63
C LYS A 3 -19.79 -9.95 -0.25
N SER A 4 -19.71 -10.84 -1.23
CA SER A 4 -19.64 -12.30 -1.04
C SER A 4 -18.21 -12.85 -1.00
N SER A 5 -17.19 -11.99 -1.18
CA SER A 5 -15.79 -12.40 -1.10
C SER A 5 -15.35 -12.51 0.36
N ASP A 6 -14.37 -13.37 0.63
CA ASP A 6 -13.75 -13.47 1.94
C ASP A 6 -12.63 -12.47 2.12
N LYS A 7 -11.91 -12.18 1.04
CA LYS A 7 -10.79 -11.24 0.98
C LYS A 7 -10.82 -10.43 -0.31
N VAL A 8 -10.23 -9.24 -0.30
CA VAL A 8 -10.11 -8.36 -1.48
C VAL A 8 -8.67 -7.89 -1.63
N VAL A 9 -8.17 -7.92 -2.86
CA VAL A 9 -6.93 -7.23 -3.24
C VAL A 9 -7.32 -6.01 -4.06
N LEU A 10 -6.81 -4.85 -3.69
CA LEU A 10 -6.99 -3.57 -4.37
C LEU A 10 -5.66 -3.17 -5.03
N PRO A 11 -5.40 -3.58 -6.26
CA PRO A 11 -4.24 -3.10 -6.99
C PRO A 11 -4.46 -1.66 -7.46
N GLY A 12 -3.38 -0.91 -7.66
CA GLY A 12 -3.46 0.41 -8.27
C GLY A 12 -2.26 0.65 -9.17
N GLN A 13 -2.51 1.10 -10.40
CA GLN A 13 -1.50 1.50 -11.38
C GLN A 13 -1.89 2.82 -12.02
N GLY A 14 -0.91 3.69 -12.25
CA GLY A 14 -1.13 5.05 -12.72
C GLY A 14 -1.04 6.07 -11.59
N SER A 15 -1.66 7.23 -11.76
CA SER A 15 -1.65 8.27 -10.73
C SER A 15 -2.68 8.01 -9.63
N PHE A 16 -2.43 8.59 -8.45
CA PHE A 16 -3.35 8.53 -7.32
C PHE A 16 -4.77 8.99 -7.71
N LYS A 17 -4.84 10.14 -8.41
CA LYS A 17 -6.11 10.68 -8.88
C LYS A 17 -6.84 9.73 -9.82
N SER A 18 -6.14 9.18 -10.82
CA SER A 18 -6.78 8.29 -11.80
C SER A 18 -7.31 7.00 -11.15
N CYS A 19 -6.63 6.48 -10.14
CA CYS A 19 -7.11 5.33 -9.38
C CYS A 19 -8.36 5.66 -8.54
N ILE A 20 -8.38 6.80 -7.85
CA ILE A 20 -9.56 7.26 -7.11
C ILE A 20 -10.74 7.54 -8.06
N ASP A 21 -10.49 8.20 -9.20
CA ASP A 21 -11.52 8.45 -10.21
C ASP A 21 -12.09 7.13 -10.78
N GLY A 22 -11.22 6.13 -10.97
CA GLY A 22 -11.65 4.79 -11.39
C GLY A 22 -12.59 4.12 -10.39
N LEU A 23 -12.32 4.25 -9.09
CA LEU A 23 -13.24 3.75 -8.04
C LEU A 23 -14.55 4.53 -8.03
N ASN A 24 -14.50 5.86 -8.14
CA ASN A 24 -15.67 6.73 -8.17
C ASN A 24 -16.54 6.51 -9.42
N GLY A 25 -15.92 6.13 -10.53
CA GLY A 25 -16.62 5.85 -11.79
C GLY A 25 -17.57 4.64 -11.73
N ILE A 26 -17.46 3.81 -10.70
CA ILE A 26 -18.33 2.65 -10.49
C ILE A 26 -19.27 2.95 -9.33
N ASN A 27 -20.55 3.13 -9.65
CA ASN A 27 -21.56 3.51 -8.65
C ASN A 27 -21.58 2.55 -7.44
N GLY A 28 -21.46 3.10 -6.24
CA GLY A 28 -21.48 2.37 -4.98
C GLY A 28 -20.26 1.46 -4.70
N LEU A 29 -19.19 1.53 -5.52
CA LEU A 29 -18.01 0.70 -5.32
C LEU A 29 -17.27 1.08 -4.03
N ILE A 30 -17.01 2.37 -3.81
CA ILE A 30 -16.32 2.87 -2.60
C ILE A 30 -17.13 2.52 -1.35
N ASP A 31 -18.46 2.70 -1.36
CA ASP A 31 -19.32 2.33 -0.24
C ASP A 31 -19.25 0.81 0.04
N THR A 32 -19.27 0.00 -1.03
CA THR A 32 -19.16 -1.46 -0.91
C THR A 32 -17.80 -1.90 -0.35
N LEU A 33 -16.70 -1.27 -0.80
CA LEU A 33 -15.36 -1.54 -0.27
C LEU A 33 -15.22 -1.07 1.18
N SER A 34 -15.81 0.08 1.52
CA SER A 34 -15.80 0.61 2.89
C SER A 34 -16.65 -0.27 3.82
N GLU A 35 -17.83 -0.71 3.39
CA GLU A 35 -18.63 -1.70 4.12
C GLU A 35 -17.82 -2.99 4.36
N PHE A 36 -17.14 -3.49 3.33
CA PHE A 36 -16.31 -4.70 3.41
C PHE A 36 -15.15 -4.56 4.42
N ALA A 37 -14.36 -3.47 4.30
CA ALA A 37 -13.15 -3.30 5.08
C ALA A 37 -13.39 -2.74 6.48
N LEU A 38 -14.27 -1.73 6.63
CA LEU A 38 -14.42 -0.98 7.88
C LEU A 38 -15.52 -1.56 8.77
N TYR A 39 -16.66 -1.99 8.20
CA TYR A 39 -17.77 -2.51 8.98
C TYR A 39 -17.72 -4.03 9.16
N ASN A 40 -17.52 -4.76 8.06
CA ASN A 40 -17.46 -6.23 8.11
C ASN A 40 -16.09 -6.76 8.55
N LYS A 41 -15.09 -5.88 8.67
CA LYS A 41 -13.72 -6.21 9.09
C LYS A 41 -13.09 -7.36 8.30
N LYS A 42 -13.44 -7.48 7.03
CA LYS A 42 -12.86 -8.49 6.14
C LYS A 42 -11.49 -8.04 5.61
N PRO A 43 -10.53 -8.96 5.43
CA PRO A 43 -9.18 -8.60 5.01
C PRO A 43 -9.14 -7.94 3.63
N ILE A 44 -8.41 -6.82 3.54
CA ILE A 44 -8.13 -6.13 2.28
C ILE A 44 -6.65 -5.80 2.17
N LEU A 45 -6.07 -6.04 0.99
CA LEU A 45 -4.67 -5.74 0.68
C LEU A 45 -4.61 -4.70 -0.44
N GLY A 46 -4.05 -3.52 -0.15
CA GLY A 46 -3.71 -2.51 -1.15
C GLY A 46 -2.29 -2.72 -1.68
N ILE A 47 -2.12 -2.74 -3.00
CA ILE A 47 -0.80 -2.89 -3.65
C ILE A 47 -0.45 -1.62 -4.42
N CYS A 48 0.72 -1.05 -4.16
CA CYS A 48 1.27 0.15 -4.77
C CYS A 48 0.32 1.35 -4.60
N VAL A 49 -0.27 1.91 -5.65
CA VAL A 49 -1.29 2.97 -5.51
C VAL A 49 -2.51 2.47 -4.73
N GLY A 50 -2.78 1.16 -4.71
CA GLY A 50 -3.82 0.56 -3.86
C GLY A 50 -3.61 0.83 -2.37
N LEU A 51 -2.37 0.73 -1.87
CA LEU A 51 -2.02 1.17 -0.51
C LEU A 51 -2.22 2.68 -0.37
N GLN A 52 -1.72 3.47 -1.33
CA GLN A 52 -1.78 4.92 -1.26
C GLN A 52 -3.22 5.44 -1.17
N MET A 53 -4.16 4.81 -1.87
CA MET A 53 -5.58 5.18 -1.83
C MET A 53 -6.20 5.08 -0.43
N PHE A 54 -5.62 4.33 0.51
CA PHE A 54 -6.09 4.27 1.90
C PHE A 54 -5.90 5.58 2.68
N ALA A 55 -4.99 6.47 2.22
CA ALA A 55 -4.74 7.78 2.83
C ALA A 55 -5.97 8.69 2.85
N ASP A 56 -5.90 9.74 3.68
CA ASP A 56 -6.90 10.82 3.68
C ASP A 56 -6.83 11.63 2.38
N ILE A 57 -5.59 11.86 1.87
CA ILE A 57 -5.32 12.78 0.77
C ILE A 57 -4.05 12.42 0.01
N GLY A 58 -4.03 12.66 -1.30
CA GLY A 58 -2.85 12.55 -2.15
C GLY A 58 -2.54 13.85 -2.89
N TYR A 59 -1.25 14.13 -3.06
CA TYR A 59 -0.74 15.35 -3.70
C TYR A 59 -0.02 15.05 -5.03
N GLU A 60 -0.44 14.01 -5.73
CA GLU A 60 0.04 13.73 -7.07
C GLU A 60 -0.80 14.52 -8.09
N GLU A 61 -0.13 15.36 -8.91
CA GLU A 61 -0.72 16.28 -9.89
C GLU A 61 -1.60 17.35 -9.25
N VAL A 62 -2.68 16.97 -8.60
CA VAL A 62 -3.60 17.82 -7.86
C VAL A 62 -3.96 17.19 -6.52
N GLU A 63 -4.36 18.03 -5.57
CA GLU A 63 -4.88 17.55 -4.30
C GLU A 63 -6.13 16.71 -4.53
N THR A 64 -6.09 15.46 -4.10
CA THR A 64 -7.15 14.48 -4.30
C THR A 64 -7.47 13.77 -3.00
N LYS A 65 -8.76 13.71 -2.62
CA LYS A 65 -9.22 12.98 -1.45
C LYS A 65 -9.07 11.47 -1.67
N GLY A 66 -8.46 10.77 -0.70
CA GLY A 66 -8.38 9.32 -0.67
C GLY A 66 -9.57 8.66 0.01
N LEU A 67 -9.43 7.38 0.36
CA LEU A 67 -10.47 6.60 1.05
C LEU A 67 -10.55 6.92 2.55
N GLY A 68 -9.48 7.47 3.16
CA GLY A 68 -9.44 7.86 4.57
C GLY A 68 -9.50 6.67 5.54
N TRP A 69 -9.04 5.49 5.14
CA TRP A 69 -9.07 4.30 6.00
C TRP A 69 -7.88 4.23 6.95
N ILE A 70 -6.75 4.76 6.52
CA ILE A 70 -5.55 4.93 7.34
C ILE A 70 -5.16 6.41 7.27
N SER A 71 -5.22 7.09 8.42
CA SER A 71 -4.91 8.53 8.44
C SER A 71 -3.48 8.81 8.01
N GLY A 72 -3.35 9.74 7.07
CA GLY A 72 -2.08 10.11 6.47
C GLY A 72 -2.25 10.75 5.10
N LYS A 73 -1.12 11.00 4.45
CA LYS A 73 -1.08 11.63 3.14
C LYS A 73 -0.16 10.89 2.18
N VAL A 74 -0.37 11.10 0.90
CA VAL A 74 0.54 10.67 -0.17
C VAL A 74 1.25 11.88 -0.74
N SER A 75 2.58 11.86 -0.71
CA SER A 75 3.42 12.97 -1.19
C SER A 75 4.54 12.43 -2.08
N LYS A 76 5.05 13.31 -2.94
CA LYS A 76 6.23 12.97 -3.74
C LYS A 76 7.44 12.75 -2.83
N ILE A 77 8.20 11.70 -3.10
CA ILE A 77 9.46 11.42 -2.41
C ILE A 77 10.41 12.60 -2.60
N ASP A 78 10.99 13.10 -1.50
CA ASP A 78 12.06 14.10 -1.59
C ASP A 78 13.33 13.45 -2.14
N ASN A 79 13.65 13.77 -3.37
CA ASN A 79 14.82 13.22 -4.06
C ASN A 79 16.15 13.91 -3.70
N GLN A 80 16.14 14.72 -2.64
CA GLN A 80 17.33 15.44 -2.14
C GLN A 80 18.04 16.24 -3.25
N ASN A 81 17.28 17.11 -3.92
CA ASN A 81 17.76 17.95 -5.04
C ASN A 81 18.36 17.16 -6.22
N GLY A 82 17.76 16.01 -6.53
CA GLY A 82 18.17 15.18 -7.66
C GLY A 82 19.27 14.16 -7.35
N LYS A 83 19.69 14.04 -6.09
CA LYS A 83 20.64 13.02 -5.66
C LYS A 83 20.10 11.60 -5.89
N TYR A 84 18.80 11.42 -5.68
CA TYR A 84 18.10 10.16 -5.94
C TYR A 84 17.20 10.28 -7.17
N LYS A 85 17.25 9.28 -8.05
CA LYS A 85 16.38 9.24 -9.24
C LYS A 85 14.95 8.87 -8.84
N LEU A 86 13.97 9.50 -9.49
CA LEU A 86 12.58 9.10 -9.39
C LEU A 86 12.08 8.65 -10.76
N PRO A 87 11.29 7.58 -10.82
CA PRO A 87 10.79 6.78 -9.70
C PRO A 87 11.88 5.96 -8.99
N HIS A 88 11.65 5.62 -7.70
CA HIS A 88 12.30 4.50 -7.03
C HIS A 88 11.89 3.24 -7.78
N ILE A 89 12.75 2.70 -8.61
CA ILE A 89 12.47 1.56 -9.46
C ILE A 89 13.56 0.50 -9.32
N GLY A 90 13.14 -0.74 -9.10
CA GLY A 90 14.01 -1.90 -8.98
C GLY A 90 13.84 -2.65 -7.67
N TRP A 91 14.80 -3.53 -7.40
CA TRP A 91 14.83 -4.35 -6.19
C TRP A 91 15.48 -3.58 -5.05
N ASN A 92 14.80 -3.56 -3.91
CA ASN A 92 15.32 -2.96 -2.68
C ASN A 92 14.91 -3.77 -1.47
N GLN A 93 15.68 -3.67 -0.39
CA GLN A 93 15.44 -4.38 0.85
C GLN A 93 14.31 -3.74 1.64
N ILE A 94 13.52 -4.58 2.31
CA ILE A 94 12.55 -4.13 3.30
C ILE A 94 13.08 -4.38 4.71
N ASN A 95 12.85 -3.42 5.60
CA ASN A 95 13.09 -3.58 7.03
C ASN A 95 11.75 -3.77 7.74
N ILE A 96 11.48 -4.97 8.21
CA ILE A 96 10.26 -5.32 8.97
C ILE A 96 10.39 -4.74 10.37
N VAL A 97 9.50 -3.80 10.72
CA VAL A 97 9.59 -3.03 11.97
C VAL A 97 8.58 -3.47 13.02
N LYS A 98 7.60 -4.27 12.61
CA LYS A 98 6.65 -4.89 13.56
C LYS A 98 6.20 -6.26 13.06
N ASP A 99 5.79 -7.11 13.98
CA ASP A 99 5.14 -8.37 13.65
C ASP A 99 3.85 -8.10 12.86
N SER A 100 3.76 -8.68 11.68
CA SER A 100 2.65 -8.51 10.74
C SER A 100 2.26 -9.86 10.16
N LYS A 101 0.96 -10.10 10.07
CA LYS A 101 0.43 -11.37 9.57
C LYS A 101 0.88 -11.69 8.16
N ILE A 102 1.01 -10.66 7.29
CA ILE A 102 1.47 -10.88 5.91
C ILE A 102 2.99 -11.13 5.81
N PHE A 103 3.77 -10.83 6.86
CA PHE A 103 5.20 -11.07 6.92
C PHE A 103 5.59 -12.35 7.67
N LYS A 104 4.62 -13.20 7.99
CA LYS A 104 4.91 -14.49 8.61
C LYS A 104 5.89 -15.29 7.73
N ASP A 105 6.98 -15.77 8.35
CA ASP A 105 8.05 -16.54 7.69
C ASP A 105 8.76 -15.77 6.55
N ILE A 106 8.76 -14.43 6.60
CA ILE A 106 9.54 -13.56 5.73
C ILE A 106 10.75 -13.06 6.50
N GLU A 107 11.94 -13.27 5.93
CA GLU A 107 13.18 -12.78 6.51
C GLU A 107 13.31 -11.27 6.39
N ASN A 108 13.82 -10.62 7.44
CA ASN A 108 14.14 -9.20 7.38
C ASN A 108 15.24 -8.96 6.32
N ASN A 109 15.25 -7.78 5.71
CA ASN A 109 16.11 -7.42 4.58
C ASN A 109 15.86 -8.22 3.28
N SER A 110 14.72 -8.91 3.19
CA SER A 110 14.28 -9.49 1.92
C SER A 110 14.12 -8.42 0.84
N HIS A 111 14.46 -8.77 -0.39
CA HIS A 111 14.35 -7.85 -1.53
C HIS A 111 12.95 -7.91 -2.15
N MET A 112 12.38 -6.73 -2.38
CA MET A 112 11.08 -6.53 -3.04
C MET A 112 11.24 -5.62 -4.25
N TYR A 113 10.34 -5.73 -5.22
CA TYR A 113 10.35 -4.89 -6.41
C TYR A 113 9.49 -3.63 -6.20
N PHE A 114 10.10 -2.47 -6.41
CA PHE A 114 9.49 -1.15 -6.28
C PHE A 114 9.39 -0.45 -7.64
N VAL A 115 8.35 0.36 -7.81
CA VAL A 115 8.22 1.32 -8.90
C VAL A 115 7.26 2.43 -8.47
N HIS A 116 7.78 3.49 -7.83
CA HIS A 116 6.95 4.60 -7.35
C HIS A 116 7.76 5.89 -7.19
N SER A 117 7.10 7.03 -7.38
CA SER A 117 7.65 8.38 -7.13
C SER A 117 7.00 9.06 -5.93
N TYR A 118 5.91 8.50 -5.42
CA TYR A 118 5.15 9.01 -4.29
C TYR A 118 5.15 7.97 -3.18
N GLU A 119 5.07 8.45 -1.93
CA GLU A 119 5.06 7.61 -0.74
C GLU A 119 3.85 7.93 0.14
N PHE A 120 3.36 6.91 0.84
CA PHE A 120 2.36 7.09 1.89
C PHE A 120 3.07 7.45 3.20
N ILE A 121 2.64 8.56 3.81
CA ILE A 121 3.14 9.06 5.09
C ILE A 121 1.98 8.97 6.09
N PRO A 122 1.95 7.95 6.96
CA PRO A 122 0.91 7.82 7.97
C PRO A 122 1.07 8.87 9.07
N ASN A 123 -0.05 9.34 9.63
CA ASN A 123 -0.04 10.21 10.80
C ASN A 123 0.27 9.46 12.10
N ASP A 124 0.01 8.16 12.13
CA ASP A 124 0.33 7.25 13.23
C ASP A 124 1.28 6.16 12.73
N ASN A 125 2.52 6.19 13.22
CA ASN A 125 3.56 5.23 12.84
C ASN A 125 3.28 3.81 13.35
N SER A 126 2.34 3.61 14.28
CA SER A 126 1.99 2.27 14.77
C SER A 126 1.42 1.35 13.68
N VAL A 127 0.89 1.93 12.59
CA VAL A 127 0.40 1.17 11.43
C VAL A 127 1.51 0.69 10.51
N THR A 128 2.73 1.23 10.63
CA THR A 128 3.87 0.84 9.79
C THR A 128 4.31 -0.58 10.14
N SER A 129 4.35 -1.46 9.15
CA SER A 129 4.83 -2.84 9.32
C SER A 129 6.19 -3.08 8.68
N ALA A 130 6.54 -2.34 7.63
CA ALA A 130 7.88 -2.35 7.06
C ALA A 130 8.27 -1.01 6.44
N THR A 131 9.57 -0.75 6.39
CA THR A 131 10.18 0.41 5.73
C THR A 131 11.23 -0.04 4.72
N THR A 132 11.66 0.89 3.85
CA THR A 132 12.76 0.71 2.92
C THR A 132 13.59 1.99 2.83
N ASP A 133 14.90 1.86 2.71
CA ASP A 133 15.79 3.01 2.57
C ASP A 133 15.91 3.41 1.09
N TYR A 134 15.34 4.57 0.77
CA TYR A 134 15.53 5.22 -0.53
C TYR A 134 15.29 6.72 -0.40
N ALA A 135 16.34 7.51 -0.55
CA ALA A 135 16.35 8.96 -0.26
C ALA A 135 16.02 9.31 1.20
N SER A 136 15.11 8.60 1.81
CA SER A 136 14.72 8.62 3.22
C SER A 136 14.30 7.22 3.66
N ASN A 137 13.92 7.06 4.91
CA ASN A 137 13.29 5.82 5.40
C ASN A 137 11.80 5.84 5.05
N ILE A 138 11.44 5.21 3.93
CA ILE A 138 10.08 5.23 3.36
C ILE A 138 9.24 4.11 3.97
N VAL A 139 7.99 4.40 4.35
CA VAL A 139 7.01 3.38 4.72
C VAL A 139 6.65 2.55 3.48
N CYS A 140 7.01 1.28 3.48
CA CYS A 140 6.76 0.40 2.35
C CYS A 140 5.72 -0.69 2.62
N ALA A 141 5.27 -0.85 3.87
CA ALA A 141 4.10 -1.67 4.19
C ALA A 141 3.40 -1.17 5.45
N VAL A 142 2.09 -1.36 5.49
CA VAL A 142 1.24 -1.01 6.63
C VAL A 142 0.31 -2.15 7.00
N GLU A 143 -0.07 -2.20 8.27
CA GLU A 143 -1.13 -3.05 8.81
C GLU A 143 -1.91 -2.31 9.87
N LYS A 144 -3.23 -2.19 9.66
CA LYS A 144 -4.20 -1.67 10.62
C LYS A 144 -5.39 -2.62 10.68
N ASP A 145 -5.49 -3.38 11.75
CA ASP A 145 -6.54 -4.41 11.93
C ASP A 145 -6.56 -5.44 10.77
N ASN A 146 -7.54 -5.32 9.89
CA ASN A 146 -7.77 -6.16 8.71
C ASN A 146 -7.32 -5.49 7.40
N ILE A 147 -6.75 -4.29 7.46
CA ILE A 147 -6.31 -3.51 6.31
C ILE A 147 -4.80 -3.63 6.19
N PHE A 148 -4.35 -4.18 5.08
CA PHE A 148 -2.94 -4.39 4.76
C PHE A 148 -2.58 -3.60 3.51
N GLY A 149 -1.34 -3.13 3.43
CA GLY A 149 -0.86 -2.43 2.23
C GLY A 149 0.62 -2.62 2.01
N THR A 150 1.03 -2.72 0.74
CA THR A 150 2.42 -2.75 0.31
C THR A 150 2.68 -1.71 -0.77
N GLN A 151 3.76 -0.93 -0.65
CA GLN A 151 4.21 -0.02 -1.69
C GLN A 151 4.95 -0.77 -2.80
N PHE A 152 5.66 -1.84 -2.45
CA PHE A 152 6.24 -2.75 -3.43
C PHE A 152 5.16 -3.65 -4.05
N HIS A 153 5.53 -4.29 -5.15
CA HIS A 153 4.70 -5.24 -5.87
C HIS A 153 5.03 -6.68 -5.45
N PRO A 154 4.30 -7.29 -4.52
CA PRO A 154 4.59 -8.66 -4.10
C PRO A 154 4.45 -9.64 -5.27
N GLU A 155 3.53 -9.41 -6.20
CA GLU A 155 3.35 -10.23 -7.40
C GLU A 155 4.54 -10.20 -8.37
N LYS A 156 5.46 -9.22 -8.19
CA LYS A 156 6.71 -9.06 -8.96
C LYS A 156 7.96 -9.31 -8.12
N SER A 157 7.80 -9.76 -6.88
CA SER A 157 8.88 -9.89 -5.89
C SER A 157 9.30 -11.35 -5.66
N ASP A 158 9.29 -12.16 -6.71
CA ASP A 158 9.71 -13.55 -6.73
C ASP A 158 9.01 -14.38 -5.61
N LYS A 159 9.66 -15.42 -5.13
CA LYS A 159 9.11 -16.34 -4.11
C LYS A 159 8.72 -15.64 -2.81
N THR A 160 9.52 -14.67 -2.40
CA THR A 160 9.25 -13.92 -1.16
C THR A 160 7.99 -13.07 -1.28
N GLY A 161 7.79 -12.40 -2.41
CA GLY A 161 6.56 -11.66 -2.67
C GLY A 161 5.33 -12.57 -2.77
N LEU A 162 5.46 -13.71 -3.44
CA LEU A 162 4.39 -14.71 -3.52
C LEU A 162 4.03 -15.28 -2.15
N LYS A 163 5.02 -15.44 -1.24
CA LYS A 163 4.76 -15.86 0.15
C LYS A 163 3.94 -14.81 0.92
N ILE A 164 4.17 -13.52 0.68
CA ILE A 164 3.35 -12.45 1.27
C ILE A 164 1.89 -12.56 0.80
N ILE A 165 1.67 -12.80 -0.50
CA ILE A 165 0.32 -13.01 -1.04
C ILE A 165 -0.31 -14.27 -0.42
N ASP A 166 0.43 -15.37 -0.33
CA ASP A 166 -0.03 -16.61 0.29
C ASP A 166 -0.42 -16.39 1.77
N ASN A 167 0.40 -15.67 2.53
CA ASN A 167 0.08 -15.30 3.91
C ASN A 167 -1.23 -14.50 3.99
N PHE A 168 -1.43 -13.53 3.08
CA PHE A 168 -2.68 -12.77 3.02
C PHE A 168 -3.90 -13.65 2.68
N ILE A 169 -3.75 -14.58 1.73
CA ILE A 169 -4.83 -15.50 1.33
C ILE A 169 -5.22 -16.43 2.48
N ASN A 170 -4.28 -16.76 3.35
CA ASN A 170 -4.49 -17.71 4.47
C ASN A 170 -4.79 -17.04 5.83
N LEU A 171 -5.12 -15.74 5.84
CA LEU A 171 -5.55 -15.02 7.06
C LEU A 171 -6.84 -15.58 7.66
#